data_7165c02c02ac5c407e05edc3c6d662b0
#
_entry.id   7165c02c02ac5c407e05edc3c6d662b0
#
_cell.length_a   1.000
_cell.length_b   1.000
_cell.length_c   1.000
_cell.angle_alpha   90.00
_cell.angle_beta   90.00
_cell.angle_gamma   90.00
#
_symmetry.space_group_name_H-M   'P 1'
#
loop_
_entity.id
_entity.type
_entity.pdbx_description
1 polymer ?
#
loop_
_entity_poly.entity_id
_entity_poly.type
_entity_poly.pdbx_seq_one_letter_code
_entity_poly.pdbx_strand_id
1 'polypeptide(L)'
;MRCAMPPTFPERYAVVSCHVERPLDDRVWAAFAALQERRPGGLAVAALIRPPDAAAGEHDHETWLRRAREAAARGPLGHHTHFTSPTHARPTNGDTGGRVRREAAWLAEHGIESTLFCGGGWYTDGAVATACAELGYVDCTPRARRPPYLDGAAAWAELDEPRRIAIDGHVLCAVPTTHGAGDLARALVRPGLPDRVHAYFHDTDLVEQRRRALIVGSLTVLGRRRPATTLDEVAAGACAVAPLVAWSDVARGEPGSADRRA
;
A
#
# COMPACT_ATOMS: atom_id res chain seq x y z
N MET A 1 35.65 13.27 -7.36
CA MET A 1 34.38 12.48 -7.43
C MET A 1 34.18 11.83 -6.08
N ARG A 2 33.20 12.26 -5.29
CA ARG A 2 32.78 11.51 -4.09
C ARG A 2 31.92 10.34 -4.58
N CYS A 3 32.37 9.11 -4.41
CA CYS A 3 31.52 7.95 -4.56
C CYS A 3 30.33 8.12 -3.60
N ALA A 4 29.13 8.30 -4.13
CA ALA A 4 27.93 8.22 -3.32
C ALA A 4 27.90 6.83 -2.70
N MET A 5 27.84 6.75 -1.38
CA MET A 5 27.60 5.47 -0.69
C MET A 5 26.27 4.90 -1.20
N PRO A 6 26.20 3.57 -1.43
CA PRO A 6 24.94 2.97 -1.83
C PRO A 6 23.88 3.28 -0.75
N PRO A 7 22.61 3.48 -1.14
CA PRO A 7 21.55 3.72 -0.18
C PRO A 7 21.50 2.56 0.81
N THR A 8 21.75 2.85 2.08
CA THR A 8 21.62 1.86 3.15
C THR A 8 20.13 1.72 3.47
N PHE A 9 19.59 0.52 3.33
CA PHE A 9 18.22 0.22 3.74
C PHE A 9 18.15 0.30 5.27
N PRO A 10 17.25 1.11 5.87
CA PRO A 10 17.21 1.29 7.30
C PRO A 10 16.77 -0.01 8.01
N GLU A 11 17.52 -0.42 9.02
CA GLU A 11 17.17 -1.59 9.85
C GLU A 11 15.91 -1.34 10.68
N ARG A 12 15.67 -0.07 11.07
CA ARG A 12 14.53 0.35 11.89
C ARG A 12 13.85 1.54 11.25
N TYR A 13 12.53 1.45 11.06
CA TYR A 13 11.73 2.55 10.53
C TYR A 13 10.25 2.47 10.89
N ALA A 14 9.56 3.60 10.75
CA ALA A 14 8.11 3.67 10.68
C ALA A 14 7.69 4.42 9.41
N VAL A 15 6.81 3.80 8.65
CA VAL A 15 6.10 4.42 7.52
C VAL A 15 4.60 4.21 7.69
N VAL A 16 3.81 5.06 7.05
CA VAL A 16 2.37 4.98 7.12
C VAL A 16 1.74 5.24 5.76
N SER A 17 0.73 4.44 5.42
CA SER A 17 -0.11 4.64 4.24
C SER A 17 -1.57 4.79 4.61
N CYS A 18 -2.30 5.55 3.81
CA CYS A 18 -3.74 5.61 3.82
C CYS A 18 -4.27 5.03 2.52
N HIS A 19 -5.18 4.06 2.59
CA HIS A 19 -5.97 3.64 1.44
C HIS A 19 -7.07 4.67 1.24
N VAL A 20 -6.90 5.51 0.20
CA VAL A 20 -7.85 6.57 -0.15
C VAL A 20 -8.88 5.99 -1.10
N GLU A 21 -9.96 5.48 -0.54
CA GLU A 21 -11.01 4.76 -1.26
C GLU A 21 -12.14 5.66 -1.73
N ARG A 22 -12.36 6.79 -1.04
CA ARG A 22 -13.42 7.76 -1.35
C ARG A 22 -12.88 9.15 -1.65
N PRO A 23 -11.99 9.28 -2.66
CA PRO A 23 -11.35 10.56 -2.96
C PRO A 23 -12.32 11.64 -3.43
N LEU A 24 -13.55 11.29 -3.88
CA LEU A 24 -14.58 12.23 -4.32
C LEU A 24 -15.58 12.64 -3.21
N ASP A 25 -15.54 12.00 -2.03
CA ASP A 25 -16.34 12.43 -0.88
C ASP A 25 -15.63 13.58 -0.16
N ASP A 26 -16.27 14.77 -0.13
CA ASP A 26 -15.68 15.99 0.44
C ASP A 26 -15.34 15.85 1.92
N ARG A 27 -16.19 15.18 2.69
CA ARG A 27 -15.99 15.01 4.14
C ARG A 27 -14.83 14.05 4.44
N VAL A 28 -14.76 12.96 3.68
CA VAL A 28 -13.68 11.97 3.80
C VAL A 28 -12.37 12.60 3.39
N TRP A 29 -12.36 13.28 2.23
CA TRP A 29 -11.18 13.96 1.73
C TRP A 29 -10.66 15.04 2.69
N ALA A 30 -11.53 15.91 3.22
CA ALA A 30 -11.12 16.94 4.16
C ALA A 30 -10.47 16.35 5.43
N ALA A 31 -11.00 15.23 5.94
CA ALA A 31 -10.42 14.54 7.09
C ALA A 31 -9.04 13.94 6.79
N PHE A 32 -8.87 13.34 5.60
CA PHE A 32 -7.59 12.80 5.14
C PHE A 32 -6.54 13.91 4.90
N ALA A 33 -6.90 14.96 4.18
CA ALA A 33 -6.00 16.08 3.89
C ALA A 33 -5.49 16.75 5.17
N ALA A 34 -6.38 16.97 6.15
CA ALA A 34 -6.00 17.52 7.46
C ALA A 34 -5.04 16.61 8.23
N LEU A 35 -5.20 15.29 8.14
CA LEU A 35 -4.28 14.34 8.76
C LEU A 35 -2.91 14.35 8.08
N GLN A 36 -2.89 14.37 6.75
CA GLN A 36 -1.67 14.42 5.94
C GLN A 36 -0.84 15.67 6.26
N GLU A 37 -1.49 16.82 6.37
CA GLU A 37 -0.85 18.10 6.75
C GLU A 37 -0.32 18.07 8.18
N ARG A 38 -1.07 17.49 9.11
CA ARG A 38 -0.69 17.41 10.53
C ARG A 38 0.55 16.55 10.79
N ARG A 39 0.82 15.53 9.98
CA ARG A 39 1.95 14.58 10.13
C ARG A 39 2.11 14.07 11.57
N PRO A 40 1.15 13.33 12.13
CA PRO A 40 1.22 12.89 13.52
C PRO A 40 2.47 12.04 13.74
N GLY A 41 3.25 12.36 14.78
CA GLY A 41 4.54 11.71 15.04
C GLY A 41 5.65 12.05 14.04
N GLY A 42 5.48 13.08 13.20
CA GLY A 42 6.41 13.43 12.13
C GLY A 42 6.30 12.53 10.89
N LEU A 43 5.33 11.62 10.87
CA LEU A 43 5.16 10.66 9.77
C LEU A 43 4.48 11.30 8.56
N ALA A 44 5.12 11.22 7.40
CA ALA A 44 4.49 11.56 6.12
C ALA A 44 3.55 10.42 5.73
N VAL A 45 2.26 10.75 5.55
CA VAL A 45 1.24 9.75 5.20
C VAL A 45 1.23 9.57 3.69
N ALA A 46 1.60 8.38 3.22
CA ALA A 46 1.46 8.02 1.81
C ALA A 46 -0.02 7.85 1.44
N ALA A 47 -0.44 8.47 0.34
CA ALA A 47 -1.78 8.32 -0.20
C ALA A 47 -1.77 7.21 -1.26
N LEU A 48 -2.29 6.02 -0.93
CA LEU A 48 -2.57 4.97 -1.91
C LEU A 48 -4.00 5.21 -2.41
N ILE A 49 -4.11 5.92 -3.54
CA ILE A 49 -5.39 6.46 -4.01
C ILE A 49 -6.01 5.59 -5.10
N ARG A 50 -7.30 5.30 -4.96
CA ARG A 50 -8.06 4.57 -5.95
C ARG A 50 -8.46 5.50 -7.09
N PRO A 51 -8.18 5.14 -8.37
CA PRO A 51 -8.71 5.86 -9.52
C PRO A 51 -10.24 5.92 -9.52
N PRO A 52 -10.86 6.92 -10.18
CA PRO A 52 -12.30 6.99 -10.28
C PRO A 52 -12.86 5.83 -11.10
N ASP A 53 -14.02 5.32 -10.71
CA ASP A 53 -14.72 4.24 -11.40
C ASP A 53 -15.96 4.77 -12.11
N ALA A 54 -15.84 5.00 -13.42
CA ALA A 54 -16.93 5.51 -14.25
C ALA A 54 -18.16 4.57 -14.25
N ALA A 55 -17.95 3.26 -14.12
CA ALA A 55 -19.05 2.28 -14.02
C ALA A 55 -19.85 2.45 -12.73
N ALA A 56 -19.23 2.99 -11.70
CA ALA A 56 -19.88 3.35 -10.43
C ALA A 56 -20.38 4.80 -10.38
N GLY A 57 -20.34 5.53 -11.50
CA GLY A 57 -20.82 6.92 -11.57
C GLY A 57 -19.81 7.96 -11.09
N GLU A 58 -18.55 7.60 -10.91
CA GLU A 58 -17.50 8.53 -10.49
C GLU A 58 -16.91 9.24 -11.72
N HIS A 59 -17.53 10.34 -12.15
CA HIS A 59 -17.16 11.07 -13.37
C HIS A 59 -16.44 12.40 -13.11
N ASP A 60 -16.31 12.84 -11.85
CA ASP A 60 -15.62 14.10 -11.51
C ASP A 60 -14.11 13.92 -11.49
N HIS A 61 -13.54 13.74 -12.68
CA HIS A 61 -12.09 13.54 -12.86
C HIS A 61 -11.31 14.79 -12.47
N GLU A 62 -11.85 16.00 -12.64
CA GLU A 62 -11.18 17.25 -12.30
C GLU A 62 -10.93 17.34 -10.78
N THR A 63 -11.96 17.11 -9.98
CA THR A 63 -11.82 17.06 -8.51
C THR A 63 -10.89 15.95 -8.08
N TRP A 64 -10.97 14.74 -8.70
CA TRP A 64 -10.08 13.64 -8.37
C TRP A 64 -8.61 14.00 -8.64
N LEU A 65 -8.30 14.52 -9.83
CA LEU A 65 -6.93 14.90 -10.24
C LEU A 65 -6.36 16.01 -9.36
N ARG A 66 -7.16 17.03 -9.03
CA ARG A 66 -6.74 18.07 -8.10
C ARG A 66 -6.38 17.48 -6.74
N ARG A 67 -7.21 16.58 -6.19
CA ARG A 67 -6.98 15.91 -4.90
C ARG A 67 -5.76 15.00 -4.93
N ALA A 68 -5.55 14.24 -5.98
CA ALA A 68 -4.34 13.42 -6.14
C ALA A 68 -3.06 14.27 -6.12
N ARG A 69 -3.05 15.42 -6.84
CA ARG A 69 -1.92 16.36 -6.82
C ARG A 69 -1.72 17.01 -5.46
N GLU A 70 -2.79 17.37 -4.77
CA GLU A 70 -2.73 17.87 -3.38
C GLU A 70 -2.13 16.84 -2.42
N ALA A 71 -2.50 15.57 -2.56
CA ALA A 71 -1.93 14.48 -1.77
C ALA A 71 -0.44 14.27 -2.07
N ALA A 72 -0.06 14.27 -3.36
CA ALA A 72 1.33 14.15 -3.80
C ALA A 72 2.23 15.27 -3.29
N ALA A 73 1.70 16.49 -3.17
CA ALA A 73 2.44 17.63 -2.61
C ALA A 73 2.71 17.52 -1.10
N ARG A 74 1.99 16.65 -0.38
CA ARG A 74 2.11 16.47 1.08
C ARG A 74 2.84 15.19 1.49
N GLY A 75 2.89 14.18 0.63
CA GLY A 75 3.52 12.89 0.92
C GLY A 75 3.58 11.98 -0.30
N PRO A 76 4.14 10.77 -0.16
CA PRO A 76 4.19 9.81 -1.26
C PRO A 76 2.80 9.49 -1.81
N LEU A 77 2.71 9.33 -3.13
CA LEU A 77 1.49 8.95 -3.83
C LEU A 77 1.64 7.54 -4.40
N GLY A 78 0.61 6.73 -4.26
CA GLY A 78 0.53 5.38 -4.78
C GLY A 78 -0.82 5.06 -5.41
N HIS A 79 -0.84 4.01 -6.20
CA HIS A 79 -2.02 3.46 -6.84
C HIS A 79 -2.68 2.42 -5.93
N HIS A 80 -3.99 2.52 -5.73
CA HIS A 80 -4.80 1.55 -5.00
C HIS A 80 -5.90 1.01 -5.91
N THR A 81 -5.88 -0.29 -6.23
CA THR A 81 -6.86 -0.90 -7.13
C THR A 81 -7.96 -1.60 -6.36
N HIS A 82 -9.22 -1.26 -6.63
CA HIS A 82 -10.38 -2.10 -6.31
C HIS A 82 -10.78 -2.91 -7.54
N PHE A 83 -10.76 -4.24 -7.42
CA PHE A 83 -10.89 -5.12 -8.60
C PHE A 83 -12.32 -5.28 -9.10
N THR A 84 -13.34 -5.05 -8.27
CA THR A 84 -14.75 -5.21 -8.66
C THR A 84 -15.49 -3.89 -8.71
N SER A 85 -15.50 -3.11 -7.60
CA SER A 85 -16.17 -1.80 -7.54
C SER A 85 -15.59 -0.96 -6.40
N PRO A 86 -15.93 0.33 -6.27
CA PRO A 86 -15.49 1.17 -5.16
C PRO A 86 -15.77 0.61 -3.76
N THR A 87 -16.83 -0.21 -3.63
CA THR A 87 -17.23 -0.84 -2.37
C THR A 87 -16.88 -2.32 -2.26
N HIS A 88 -16.35 -2.93 -3.32
CA HIS A 88 -15.96 -4.33 -3.36
C HIS A 88 -14.55 -4.50 -3.92
N ALA A 89 -13.58 -4.46 -3.01
CA ALA A 89 -12.17 -4.34 -3.36
C ALA A 89 -11.58 -5.57 -4.04
N ARG A 90 -12.00 -6.78 -3.64
CA ARG A 90 -11.49 -8.06 -4.19
C ARG A 90 -12.11 -8.40 -5.53
N PRO A 91 -11.40 -9.13 -6.41
CA PRO A 91 -12.00 -9.59 -7.65
C PRO A 91 -13.06 -10.65 -7.41
N THR A 92 -14.15 -10.58 -8.17
CA THR A 92 -15.15 -11.66 -8.29
C THR A 92 -14.87 -12.50 -9.52
N ASN A 93 -14.25 -11.92 -10.55
CA ASN A 93 -13.81 -12.53 -11.81
C ASN A 93 -12.98 -11.51 -12.59
N GLY A 94 -12.51 -11.90 -13.76
CA GLY A 94 -11.92 -11.00 -14.76
C GLY A 94 -10.40 -10.94 -14.76
N ASP A 95 -9.89 -10.04 -15.58
CA ASP A 95 -8.47 -9.80 -15.81
C ASP A 95 -7.92 -8.79 -14.76
N THR A 96 -7.40 -9.33 -13.65
CA THR A 96 -6.88 -8.55 -12.51
C THR A 96 -5.63 -7.74 -12.90
N GLY A 97 -4.68 -8.36 -13.58
CA GLY A 97 -3.47 -7.69 -14.07
C GLY A 97 -3.77 -6.63 -15.12
N GLY A 98 -4.69 -6.92 -16.06
CA GLY A 98 -5.14 -5.95 -17.04
C GLY A 98 -5.86 -4.76 -16.41
N ARG A 99 -6.59 -4.94 -15.31
CA ARG A 99 -7.17 -3.81 -14.58
C ARG A 99 -6.08 -2.90 -14.03
N VAL A 100 -5.06 -3.45 -13.37
CA VAL A 100 -3.92 -2.66 -12.86
C VAL A 100 -3.26 -1.85 -13.99
N ARG A 101 -3.00 -2.49 -15.14
CA ARG A 101 -2.40 -1.80 -16.31
C ARG A 101 -3.27 -0.68 -16.85
N ARG A 102 -4.60 -0.91 -16.99
CA ARG A 102 -5.53 0.13 -17.48
C ARG A 102 -5.60 1.33 -16.53
N GLU A 103 -5.69 1.08 -15.22
CA GLU A 103 -5.71 2.15 -14.22
C GLU A 103 -4.38 2.92 -14.19
N ALA A 104 -3.23 2.22 -14.29
CA ALA A 104 -1.92 2.84 -14.40
C ALA A 104 -1.77 3.70 -15.66
N ALA A 105 -2.26 3.22 -16.81
CA ALA A 105 -2.27 3.98 -18.07
C ALA A 105 -3.11 5.26 -17.92
N TRP A 106 -4.30 5.16 -17.31
CA TRP A 106 -5.14 6.32 -17.05
C TRP A 106 -4.44 7.34 -16.15
N LEU A 107 -3.77 6.90 -15.07
CA LEU A 107 -2.99 7.78 -14.20
C LEU A 107 -1.88 8.51 -14.98
N ALA A 108 -1.12 7.78 -15.78
CA ALA A 108 -0.04 8.32 -16.60
C ALA A 108 -0.53 9.34 -17.65
N GLU A 109 -1.64 9.06 -18.34
CA GLU A 109 -2.29 9.97 -19.29
C GLU A 109 -2.68 11.32 -18.65
N HIS A 110 -2.99 11.32 -17.35
CA HIS A 110 -3.35 12.52 -16.60
C HIS A 110 -2.18 13.14 -15.81
N GLY A 111 -0.95 12.67 -16.06
CA GLY A 111 0.26 13.19 -15.42
C GLY A 111 0.34 12.91 -13.92
N ILE A 112 -0.26 11.81 -13.48
CA ILE A 112 -0.14 11.30 -12.10
C ILE A 112 0.94 10.22 -12.08
N GLU A 113 2.09 10.56 -11.55
CA GLU A 113 3.18 9.61 -11.35
C GLU A 113 2.98 8.86 -10.03
N SER A 114 3.05 7.54 -10.09
CA SER A 114 2.95 6.66 -8.94
C SER A 114 3.97 5.53 -9.06
N THR A 115 4.72 5.30 -7.99
CA THR A 115 5.69 4.20 -7.90
C THR A 115 5.28 3.16 -6.84
N LEU A 116 4.24 3.45 -6.06
CA LEU A 116 3.74 2.59 -5.01
C LEU A 116 2.41 1.97 -5.45
N PHE A 117 2.15 0.74 -5.03
CA PHE A 117 0.92 0.03 -5.32
C PHE A 117 0.39 -0.70 -4.08
N CYS A 118 -0.95 -0.81 -3.98
CA CYS A 118 -1.59 -1.73 -3.05
C CYS A 118 -2.89 -2.28 -3.63
N GLY A 119 -3.01 -3.59 -3.70
CA GLY A 119 -4.23 -4.27 -4.12
C GLY A 119 -5.32 -4.21 -3.05
N GLY A 120 -6.52 -3.88 -3.46
CA GLY A 120 -7.69 -3.80 -2.59
C GLY A 120 -8.03 -5.16 -1.97
N GLY A 121 -8.47 -5.13 -0.70
CA GLY A 121 -8.77 -6.34 0.05
C GLY A 121 -7.57 -7.29 0.24
N TRP A 122 -6.33 -6.77 0.11
CA TRP A 122 -5.06 -7.52 0.18
C TRP A 122 -4.93 -8.60 -0.89
N TYR A 123 -5.65 -8.42 -1.98
CA TYR A 123 -5.60 -9.35 -3.09
C TYR A 123 -4.37 -9.08 -3.95
N THR A 124 -3.60 -10.12 -4.21
CA THR A 124 -2.56 -10.15 -5.23
C THR A 124 -2.40 -11.59 -5.72
N ASP A 125 -2.50 -11.78 -7.02
CA ASP A 125 -2.20 -13.02 -7.74
C ASP A 125 -0.99 -12.81 -8.66
N GLY A 126 -0.58 -13.85 -9.40
CA GLY A 126 0.53 -13.75 -10.33
C GLY A 126 0.32 -12.69 -11.40
N ALA A 127 -0.92 -12.51 -11.90
CA ALA A 127 -1.22 -11.51 -12.93
C ALA A 127 -1.08 -10.07 -12.39
N VAL A 128 -1.52 -9.80 -11.16
CA VAL A 128 -1.33 -8.51 -10.47
C VAL A 128 0.16 -8.27 -10.22
N ALA A 129 0.86 -9.27 -9.68
CA ALA A 129 2.29 -9.15 -9.38
C ALA A 129 3.13 -8.90 -10.63
N THR A 130 2.84 -9.61 -11.74
CA THR A 130 3.49 -9.37 -13.04
C THR A 130 3.21 -7.97 -13.56
N ALA A 131 1.95 -7.51 -13.51
CA ALA A 131 1.59 -6.16 -13.93
C ALA A 131 2.33 -5.09 -13.11
N CYS A 132 2.41 -5.26 -11.78
CA CYS A 132 3.16 -4.35 -10.91
C CYS A 132 4.66 -4.33 -11.26
N ALA A 133 5.25 -5.50 -11.54
CA ALA A 133 6.67 -5.60 -11.91
C ALA A 133 6.97 -4.92 -13.26
N GLU A 134 6.12 -5.12 -14.27
CA GLU A 134 6.22 -4.46 -15.59
C GLU A 134 6.11 -2.94 -15.51
N LEU A 135 5.23 -2.44 -14.61
CA LEU A 135 5.00 -1.01 -14.39
C LEU A 135 6.06 -0.37 -13.47
N GLY A 136 6.98 -1.15 -12.90
CA GLY A 136 7.97 -0.66 -11.95
C GLY A 136 7.39 -0.25 -10.61
N TYR A 137 6.22 -0.75 -10.24
CA TYR A 137 5.61 -0.49 -8.94
C TYR A 137 6.33 -1.23 -7.80
N VAL A 138 6.33 -0.60 -6.64
CA VAL A 138 6.66 -1.26 -5.37
C VAL A 138 5.35 -1.68 -4.72
N ASP A 139 5.16 -2.99 -4.56
CA ASP A 139 3.92 -3.56 -4.04
C ASP A 139 3.90 -3.52 -2.50
N CYS A 140 2.94 -2.80 -1.95
CA CYS A 140 2.67 -2.69 -0.51
C CYS A 140 1.54 -3.63 -0.05
N THR A 141 0.99 -4.45 -0.95
CA THR A 141 -0.09 -5.40 -0.65
C THR A 141 0.34 -6.56 0.26
N PRO A 142 1.55 -7.15 0.13
CA PRO A 142 1.93 -8.32 0.91
C PRO A 142 1.84 -8.09 2.42
N ARG A 143 1.58 -9.18 3.17
CA ARG A 143 1.46 -9.16 4.64
C ARG A 143 2.15 -10.37 5.26
N ALA A 144 2.61 -10.22 6.51
CA ALA A 144 3.22 -11.31 7.28
C ALA A 144 2.22 -12.40 7.70
N ARG A 145 0.92 -12.09 7.71
CA ARG A 145 -0.14 -13.02 8.11
C ARG A 145 -1.36 -12.84 7.23
N ARG A 146 -2.02 -13.94 6.94
CA ARG A 146 -3.28 -13.92 6.22
C ARG A 146 -4.31 -13.04 6.92
N PRO A 147 -4.91 -12.07 6.24
CA PRO A 147 -6.02 -11.29 6.79
C PRO A 147 -7.19 -12.23 7.16
N PRO A 148 -7.79 -12.08 8.35
CA PRO A 148 -8.79 -13.02 8.86
C PRO A 148 -10.08 -13.09 8.03
N TYR A 149 -10.35 -12.06 7.22
CA TYR A 149 -11.52 -11.97 6.34
C TYR A 149 -11.24 -12.47 4.90
N LEU A 150 -10.01 -12.88 4.58
CA LEU A 150 -9.76 -13.59 3.33
C LEU A 150 -10.28 -15.01 3.46
N ASP A 151 -11.17 -15.42 2.55
CA ASP A 151 -11.57 -16.81 2.44
C ASP A 151 -10.42 -17.70 1.93
N GLY A 152 -10.58 -19.03 2.03
CA GLY A 152 -9.52 -20.00 1.77
C GLY A 152 -8.94 -19.98 0.36
N ALA A 153 -9.69 -19.47 -0.62
CA ALA A 153 -9.33 -19.47 -2.03
C ALA A 153 -8.75 -18.13 -2.52
N ALA A 154 -8.86 -17.05 -1.72
CA ALA A 154 -8.38 -15.74 -2.16
C ALA A 154 -6.85 -15.70 -2.25
N ALA A 155 -6.33 -15.27 -3.40
CA ALA A 155 -4.91 -15.08 -3.62
C ALA A 155 -4.36 -13.90 -2.80
N TRP A 156 -3.20 -14.09 -2.20
CA TRP A 156 -2.45 -13.07 -1.45
C TRP A 156 -0.97 -13.41 -1.41
N ALA A 157 -0.12 -12.48 -1.03
CA ALA A 157 1.32 -12.72 -0.86
C ALA A 157 1.73 -12.61 0.62
N GLU A 158 2.51 -13.58 1.10
CA GLU A 158 3.02 -13.63 2.47
C GLU A 158 4.45 -13.11 2.51
N LEU A 159 4.60 -11.95 3.16
CA LEU A 159 5.90 -11.33 3.44
C LEU A 159 5.87 -10.63 4.80
N ASP A 160 6.92 -10.79 5.57
CA ASP A 160 7.17 -10.10 6.85
C ASP A 160 8.21 -8.98 6.75
N GLU A 161 9.03 -9.02 5.70
CA GLU A 161 10.09 -8.06 5.42
C GLU A 161 10.10 -7.69 3.93
N PRO A 162 10.68 -6.54 3.56
CA PRO A 162 10.86 -6.18 2.16
C PRO A 162 11.65 -7.24 1.38
N ARG A 163 11.17 -7.55 0.17
CA ARG A 163 11.78 -8.51 -0.75
C ARG A 163 11.76 -7.99 -2.19
N ARG A 164 12.69 -8.49 -2.96
CA ARG A 164 12.63 -8.49 -4.41
C ARG A 164 12.10 -9.85 -4.84
N ILE A 165 11.13 -9.87 -5.72
CA ILE A 165 10.38 -11.07 -6.09
C ILE A 165 10.57 -11.31 -7.58
N ALA A 166 11.18 -12.45 -7.95
CA ALA A 166 11.29 -12.87 -9.34
C ALA A 166 9.96 -13.48 -9.81
N ILE A 167 9.37 -12.91 -10.87
CA ILE A 167 8.11 -13.35 -11.47
C ILE A 167 8.13 -13.08 -12.99
N ASP A 168 7.84 -14.09 -13.80
CA ASP A 168 7.68 -14.01 -15.26
C ASP A 168 8.78 -13.21 -15.99
N GLY A 169 10.05 -13.39 -15.58
CA GLY A 169 11.20 -12.69 -16.15
C GLY A 169 11.39 -11.25 -15.66
N HIS A 170 10.54 -10.76 -14.76
CA HIS A 170 10.61 -9.45 -14.12
C HIS A 170 11.04 -9.56 -12.65
N VAL A 171 11.33 -8.42 -12.03
CA VAL A 171 11.58 -8.31 -10.60
C VAL A 171 10.62 -7.30 -10.00
N LEU A 172 9.70 -7.77 -9.17
CA LEU A 172 8.83 -6.94 -8.34
C LEU A 172 9.53 -6.61 -7.02
N CYS A 173 9.55 -5.34 -6.65
CA CYS A 173 9.92 -4.93 -5.29
C CYS A 173 8.68 -4.91 -4.41
N ALA A 174 8.75 -5.47 -3.20
CA ALA A 174 7.65 -5.47 -2.26
C ALA A 174 8.06 -4.94 -0.88
N VAL A 175 7.24 -4.05 -0.32
CA VAL A 175 7.36 -3.51 1.04
C VAL A 175 6.08 -3.85 1.79
N PRO A 176 6.05 -4.93 2.59
CA PRO A 176 4.82 -5.45 3.17
C PRO A 176 4.18 -4.46 4.15
N THR A 177 2.85 -4.42 4.15
CA THR A 177 2.06 -3.72 5.17
C THR A 177 1.94 -4.59 6.41
N THR A 178 2.34 -4.06 7.58
CA THR A 178 2.47 -4.86 8.81
C THR A 178 1.30 -4.69 9.78
N HIS A 179 0.78 -3.47 9.97
CA HIS A 179 -0.19 -3.17 11.02
C HIS A 179 -1.36 -2.33 10.50
N GLY A 180 -2.59 -2.80 10.70
CA GLY A 180 -3.76 -1.93 10.68
C GLY A 180 -3.80 -1.01 11.91
N ALA A 181 -4.63 0.04 11.88
CA ALA A 181 -4.71 1.00 12.99
C ALA A 181 -4.98 0.33 14.36
N GLY A 182 -5.88 -0.66 14.41
CA GLY A 182 -6.18 -1.40 15.64
C GLY A 182 -5.03 -2.33 16.09
N ASP A 183 -4.32 -2.96 15.14
CA ASP A 183 -3.16 -3.80 15.43
C ASP A 183 -2.00 -2.95 15.96
N LEU A 184 -1.77 -1.79 15.33
CA LEU A 184 -0.76 -0.83 15.77
C LEU A 184 -1.03 -0.37 17.22
N ALA A 185 -2.27 0.04 17.53
CA ALA A 185 -2.63 0.47 18.87
C ALA A 185 -2.34 -0.62 19.91
N ARG A 186 -2.66 -1.89 19.60
CA ARG A 186 -2.35 -3.03 20.49
C ARG A 186 -0.85 -3.30 20.59
N ALA A 187 -0.09 -3.17 19.50
CA ALA A 187 1.35 -3.37 19.50
C ALA A 187 2.09 -2.28 20.29
N LEU A 188 1.58 -1.05 20.29
CA LEU A 188 2.19 0.07 21.01
C LEU A 188 2.08 -0.04 22.53
N VAL A 189 1.12 -0.77 23.08
CA VAL A 189 0.98 -0.99 24.53
C VAL A 189 1.69 -2.26 25.02
N ARG A 190 2.27 -3.04 24.10
CA ARG A 190 3.03 -4.25 24.41
C ARG A 190 4.53 -4.02 24.28
N PRO A 191 5.40 -4.78 25.00
CA PRO A 191 6.83 -4.83 24.71
C PRO A 191 7.05 -5.51 23.35
N GLY A 192 8.13 -5.15 22.63
CA GLY A 192 8.53 -5.85 21.41
C GLY A 192 7.87 -5.31 20.12
N LEU A 193 7.64 -3.99 20.02
CA LEU A 193 7.29 -3.38 18.73
C LEU A 193 8.35 -3.74 17.67
N PRO A 194 7.96 -4.28 16.49
CA PRO A 194 8.90 -4.63 15.44
C PRO A 194 9.80 -3.45 15.02
N ASP A 195 11.00 -3.76 14.54
CA ASP A 195 11.91 -2.72 14.08
C ASP A 195 11.40 -2.02 12.83
N ARG A 196 10.75 -2.74 11.94
CA ARG A 196 10.13 -2.25 10.72
C ARG A 196 8.62 -2.22 10.87
N VAL A 197 8.02 -1.03 10.78
CA VAL A 197 6.58 -0.85 10.90
C VAL A 197 6.06 -0.11 9.68
N HIS A 198 5.21 -0.76 8.90
CA HIS A 198 4.36 -0.13 7.90
C HIS A 198 2.92 -0.19 8.40
N ALA A 199 2.44 0.93 8.94
CA ALA A 199 1.07 1.06 9.42
C ALA A 199 0.13 1.52 8.31
N TYR A 200 -1.13 1.05 8.31
CA TYR A 200 -2.14 1.52 7.38
C TYR A 200 -3.48 1.80 8.05
N PHE A 201 -4.30 2.59 7.39
CA PHE A 201 -5.71 2.85 7.70
C PHE A 201 -6.44 3.25 6.41
N HIS A 202 -7.79 3.32 6.48
CA HIS A 202 -8.59 3.84 5.37
C HIS A 202 -9.01 5.29 5.61
N ASP A 203 -9.19 6.05 4.56
CA ASP A 203 -9.67 7.44 4.64
C ASP A 203 -11.01 7.53 5.35
N THR A 204 -11.90 6.54 5.17
CA THR A 204 -13.20 6.44 5.85
C THR A 204 -13.10 6.29 7.37
N ASP A 205 -12.01 5.72 7.90
CA ASP A 205 -11.76 5.61 9.35
C ASP A 205 -11.61 7.00 10.02
N LEU A 206 -11.23 8.01 9.23
CA LEU A 206 -10.99 9.37 9.74
C LEU A 206 -12.27 10.18 9.96
N VAL A 207 -13.39 9.74 9.42
CA VAL A 207 -14.69 10.41 9.59
C VAL A 207 -15.27 10.15 10.98
N GLU A 208 -15.00 8.97 11.54
CA GLU A 208 -15.39 8.61 12.90
C GLU A 208 -14.40 9.19 13.91
N GLN A 209 -14.88 10.02 14.85
CA GLN A 209 -14.03 10.73 15.81
C GLN A 209 -13.15 9.80 16.66
N ARG A 210 -13.69 8.66 17.11
CA ARG A 210 -12.94 7.70 17.96
C ARG A 210 -11.84 7.02 17.17
N ARG A 211 -12.12 6.57 15.94
CA ARG A 211 -11.12 5.95 15.07
C ARG A 211 -10.03 6.94 14.68
N ARG A 212 -10.41 8.16 14.31
CA ARG A 212 -9.46 9.23 14.02
C ARG A 212 -8.55 9.52 15.21
N ALA A 213 -9.10 9.63 16.44
CA ALA A 213 -8.31 9.84 17.65
C ALA A 213 -7.34 8.69 17.91
N LEU A 214 -7.78 7.44 17.72
CA LEU A 214 -6.94 6.24 17.83
C LEU A 214 -5.78 6.29 16.82
N ILE A 215 -6.07 6.59 15.55
CA ILE A 215 -5.06 6.68 14.47
C ILE A 215 -4.03 7.76 14.81
N VAL A 216 -4.49 8.99 15.09
CA VAL A 216 -3.61 10.13 15.42
C VAL A 216 -2.74 9.82 16.63
N GLY A 217 -3.33 9.27 17.71
CA GLY A 217 -2.62 8.90 18.94
C GLY A 217 -1.58 7.81 18.65
N SER A 218 -1.96 6.76 17.94
CA SER A 218 -1.06 5.65 17.60
C SER A 218 0.11 6.11 16.72
N LEU A 219 -0.14 6.91 15.69
CA LEU A 219 0.93 7.45 14.83
C LEU A 219 1.87 8.38 15.60
N THR A 220 1.32 9.22 16.52
CA THR A 220 2.12 10.08 17.38
C THR A 220 3.08 9.27 18.28
N VAL A 221 2.59 8.18 18.85
CA VAL A 221 3.42 7.29 19.69
C VAL A 221 4.43 6.52 18.84
N LEU A 222 4.01 6.04 17.66
CA LEU A 222 4.89 5.32 16.73
C LEU A 222 6.10 6.16 16.32
N GLY A 223 5.89 7.41 15.91
CA GLY A 223 6.97 8.32 15.52
C GLY A 223 7.96 8.67 16.63
N ARG A 224 7.56 8.47 17.92
CA ARG A 224 8.49 8.57 19.06
C ARG A 224 9.29 7.29 19.32
N ARG A 225 8.84 6.14 18.81
CA ARG A 225 9.45 4.82 19.04
C ARG A 225 10.27 4.31 17.87
N ARG A 226 10.02 4.79 16.68
CA ARG A 226 10.73 4.41 15.46
C ARG A 226 11.11 5.65 14.66
N PRO A 227 12.27 5.67 14.01
CA PRO A 227 12.60 6.73 13.07
C PRO A 227 11.51 6.86 12.00
N ALA A 228 10.96 8.06 11.84
CA ALA A 228 10.04 8.38 10.76
C ALA A 228 10.84 8.53 9.47
N THR A 229 10.38 7.84 8.42
CA THR A 229 10.85 8.00 7.04
C THR A 229 9.65 8.00 6.12
N THR A 230 9.84 8.20 4.83
CA THR A 230 8.75 8.14 3.86
C THR A 230 8.67 6.76 3.19
N LEU A 231 7.49 6.39 2.71
CA LEU A 231 7.30 5.06 2.12
C LEU A 231 8.09 4.89 0.82
N ASP A 232 8.25 5.95 0.04
CA ASP A 232 9.07 5.98 -1.17
C ASP A 232 10.58 5.85 -0.88
N GLU A 233 11.09 6.45 0.21
CA GLU A 233 12.48 6.24 0.65
C GLU A 233 12.73 4.77 1.05
N VAL A 234 11.81 4.17 1.81
CA VAL A 234 11.89 2.75 2.16
C VAL A 234 11.80 1.88 0.91
N ALA A 235 10.88 2.20 -0.01
CA ALA A 235 10.71 1.50 -1.27
C ALA A 235 11.99 1.54 -2.12
N ALA A 236 12.57 2.71 -2.31
CA ALA A 236 13.83 2.87 -3.07
C ALA A 236 14.99 2.07 -2.44
N GLY A 237 15.13 2.13 -1.11
CA GLY A 237 16.14 1.35 -0.39
C GLY A 237 15.91 -0.15 -0.52
N ALA A 238 14.66 -0.61 -0.37
CA ALA A 238 14.31 -2.03 -0.52
C ALA A 238 14.59 -2.56 -1.93
N CYS A 239 14.22 -1.82 -2.97
CA CYS A 239 14.49 -2.20 -4.37
C CYS A 239 15.97 -2.36 -4.66
N ALA A 240 16.82 -1.58 -4.00
CA ALA A 240 18.27 -1.63 -4.20
C ALA A 240 18.93 -2.86 -3.56
N VAL A 241 18.51 -3.25 -2.34
CA VAL A 241 19.29 -4.21 -1.53
C VAL A 241 18.50 -5.39 -0.95
N ALA A 242 17.17 -5.41 -1.03
CA ALA A 242 16.38 -6.50 -0.46
C ALA A 242 16.71 -7.85 -1.10
N PRO A 243 16.67 -8.96 -0.34
CA PRO A 243 16.90 -10.30 -0.88
C PRO A 243 15.92 -10.65 -2.00
N LEU A 244 16.40 -11.40 -3.00
CA LEU A 244 15.57 -11.92 -4.10
C LEU A 244 14.99 -13.27 -3.70
N VAL A 245 13.68 -13.45 -3.92
CA VAL A 245 12.94 -14.70 -3.72
C VAL A 245 12.10 -15.00 -4.96
N ALA A 246 11.62 -16.22 -5.14
CA ALA A 246 10.69 -16.53 -6.21
C ALA A 246 9.25 -16.19 -5.82
N TRP A 247 8.39 -15.86 -6.80
CA TRP A 247 6.95 -15.64 -6.57
C TRP A 247 6.30 -16.84 -5.86
N SER A 248 6.66 -18.06 -6.27
CA SER A 248 6.15 -19.30 -5.67
C SER A 248 6.43 -19.45 -4.17
N ASP A 249 7.44 -18.77 -3.65
CA ASP A 249 7.80 -18.85 -2.23
C ASP A 249 6.86 -17.99 -1.37
N VAL A 250 6.28 -16.94 -1.95
CA VAL A 250 5.47 -15.94 -1.26
C VAL A 250 3.98 -16.01 -1.61
N ALA A 251 3.61 -16.52 -2.79
CA ALA A 251 2.22 -16.65 -3.21
C ALA A 251 1.43 -17.63 -2.34
N ARG A 252 0.19 -17.28 -2.02
CA ARG A 252 -0.74 -18.08 -1.23
C ARG A 252 -2.13 -18.02 -1.85
N GLY A 253 -2.86 -19.13 -1.80
CA GLY A 253 -4.26 -19.20 -2.27
C GLY A 253 -4.46 -19.25 -3.79
N GLU A 254 -3.40 -19.28 -4.60
CA GLU A 254 -3.54 -19.42 -6.05
C GLU A 254 -3.99 -20.83 -6.45
N PRO A 255 -4.85 -20.96 -7.51
CA PRO A 255 -5.15 -22.27 -8.08
C PRO A 255 -3.86 -22.97 -8.52
N GLY A 256 -3.53 -24.11 -7.93
CA GLY A 256 -2.32 -24.89 -8.22
C GLY A 256 -1.16 -24.73 -7.21
N SER A 257 -1.24 -23.85 -6.21
CA SER A 257 -0.22 -23.74 -5.17
C SER A 257 -0.27 -24.88 -4.12
N ALA A 258 -1.40 -25.56 -4.01
CA ALA A 258 -1.59 -26.67 -3.05
C ALA A 258 -0.80 -27.95 -3.37
N ASP A 259 -0.33 -28.13 -4.62
CA ASP A 259 0.23 -29.41 -5.11
C ASP A 259 1.76 -29.45 -5.08
N ARG A 260 2.47 -28.43 -4.58
CA ARG A 260 3.94 -28.38 -4.57
C ARG A 260 4.58 -28.62 -3.21
N ARG A 261 3.79 -28.98 -2.18
CA ARG A 261 4.28 -29.36 -0.85
C ARG A 261 3.82 -30.78 -0.50
N ALA A 262 4.18 -31.75 -1.32
CA ALA A 262 4.11 -33.18 -1.00
C ALA A 262 5.53 -33.77 -0.90
#